data_a79d9baa11d3a488e073abbf16eb8dfa
#
_entry.id   a79d9baa11d3a488e073abbf16eb8dfa
#
_cell.length_a   1.000
_cell.length_b   1.000
_cell.length_c   1.000
_cell.angle_alpha   90.00
_cell.angle_beta   90.00
_cell.angle_gamma   90.00
#
_symmetry.space_group_name_H-M   'P 1'
#
loop_
_entity.id
_entity.type
_entity.pdbx_description
1 polymer ?
#
loop_
_entity_poly.entity_id
_entity_poly.type
_entity_poly.pdbx_seq_one_letter_code
_entity_poly.pdbx_strand_id
1 'polypeptide(L)'
;LTTEQGDLRLKIPAGKVPLHFVVWTARTHSAVAPEELAAAVRDGSDRFDPAKFTAGGPARWPAKIKTRGHSGEDDRAFAVDVFTRPAVNPWFCQVRFGGFDFLPNGTSAIISTWDGDVWKVDGIDTNDELTWQRIASGLFQPLGVRYVDGKVYLTCRDQLCVLHDLNGDWETDYYECFNNDHQVTDHFHEFAMGLQTDAEGNFYYAKSARHALKALVPHHGTLLKVSKDGQRTEIVANGFRAANGVCLNPDGTFIVTDQEGHW
;
A
#
# COMPACT_ATOMS: atom_id res chain seq x y z
N LEU A 1 8.23 -33.59 15.32
CA LEU A 1 6.99 -33.65 14.57
C LEU A 1 6.03 -34.57 15.29
N THR A 2 4.82 -34.11 15.56
CA THR A 2 3.75 -34.90 16.17
C THR A 2 2.47 -34.71 15.37
N THR A 3 1.64 -35.74 15.33
CA THR A 3 0.28 -35.64 14.80
C THR A 3 -0.69 -35.45 15.95
N GLU A 4 -1.51 -34.41 15.88
CA GLU A 4 -2.55 -34.14 16.86
C GLU A 4 -3.83 -33.75 16.12
N GLN A 5 -4.89 -34.53 16.34
CA GLN A 5 -6.21 -34.36 15.69
C GLN A 5 -6.17 -34.31 14.15
N GLY A 6 -5.23 -35.01 13.53
CA GLY A 6 -5.05 -35.01 12.06
C GLY A 6 -4.11 -33.93 11.53
N ASP A 7 -3.68 -32.99 12.36
CA ASP A 7 -2.71 -31.95 12.00
C ASP A 7 -1.29 -32.41 12.27
N LEU A 8 -0.38 -32.00 11.38
CA LEU A 8 1.06 -32.18 11.58
C LEU A 8 1.63 -30.96 12.34
N ARG A 9 2.11 -31.17 13.55
CA ARG A 9 2.68 -30.11 14.39
C ARG A 9 4.19 -30.20 14.49
N LEU A 10 4.86 -29.10 14.16
CA LEU A 10 6.29 -28.92 14.42
C LEU A 10 6.43 -28.09 15.71
N LYS A 11 6.94 -28.72 16.78
CA LYS A 11 7.28 -28.02 18.02
C LYS A 11 8.75 -27.61 18.01
N ILE A 12 8.98 -26.31 18.05
CA ILE A 12 10.32 -25.73 18.15
C ILE A 12 10.50 -25.25 19.60
N PRO A 13 11.41 -25.84 20.39
CA PRO A 13 11.67 -25.38 21.75
C PRO A 13 12.31 -23.99 21.71
N ALA A 14 12.02 -23.16 22.70
CA ALA A 14 12.71 -21.89 22.90
C ALA A 14 14.22 -22.10 23.03
N GLY A 15 15.01 -21.32 22.31
CA GLY A 15 16.47 -21.40 22.30
C GLY A 15 17.11 -20.01 22.23
N LYS A 16 18.38 -19.91 22.60
CA LYS A 16 19.17 -18.67 22.51
C LYS A 16 19.94 -18.55 21.20
N VAL A 17 19.93 -19.58 20.37
CA VAL A 17 20.63 -19.62 19.08
C VAL A 17 19.60 -19.61 17.96
N PRO A 18 19.79 -18.79 16.91
CA PRO A 18 18.93 -18.84 15.73
C PRO A 18 18.87 -20.26 15.15
N LEU A 19 17.67 -20.73 14.88
CA LEU A 19 17.43 -22.03 14.26
C LEU A 19 17.03 -21.84 12.80
N HIS A 20 17.81 -22.39 11.89
CA HIS A 20 17.49 -22.46 10.47
C HIS A 20 17.03 -23.87 10.13
N PHE A 21 15.87 -24.00 9.52
CA PHE A 21 15.34 -25.27 9.05
C PHE A 21 14.53 -25.10 7.79
N VAL A 22 14.42 -26.17 7.03
CA VAL A 22 13.58 -26.23 5.81
C VAL A 22 12.52 -27.27 6.04
N VAL A 23 11.28 -26.93 5.69
CA VAL A 23 10.15 -27.86 5.69
C VAL A 23 9.84 -28.22 4.26
N TRP A 24 9.94 -29.51 3.97
CA TRP A 24 9.54 -30.05 2.67
C TRP A 24 8.18 -30.74 2.79
N THR A 25 7.32 -30.44 1.89
CA THR A 25 6.01 -31.11 1.75
C THR A 25 5.90 -31.68 0.35
N ALA A 26 5.48 -32.93 0.25
CA ALA A 26 5.24 -33.57 -1.05
C ALA A 26 3.90 -34.27 -1.04
N ARG A 27 3.19 -34.21 -2.16
CA ARG A 27 2.00 -35.03 -2.41
C ARG A 27 2.41 -36.23 -3.24
N THR A 28 2.27 -37.41 -2.68
CA THR A 28 2.60 -38.68 -3.37
C THR A 28 1.34 -39.49 -3.62
N HIS A 29 1.29 -40.26 -4.73
CA HIS A 29 0.20 -41.15 -5.04
C HIS A 29 0.37 -42.56 -4.39
N SER A 30 1.55 -42.80 -3.81
CA SER A 30 1.88 -44.01 -3.07
C SER A 30 2.70 -43.70 -1.84
N ALA A 31 2.72 -44.57 -0.87
CA ALA A 31 3.58 -44.42 0.29
C ALA A 31 5.06 -44.41 -0.17
N VAL A 32 5.76 -43.30 0.08
CA VAL A 32 7.20 -43.17 -0.16
C VAL A 32 7.91 -43.40 1.15
N ALA A 33 8.96 -44.21 1.14
CA ALA A 33 9.72 -44.48 2.33
C ALA A 33 10.39 -43.16 2.85
N PRO A 34 10.40 -42.95 4.17
CA PRO A 34 11.01 -41.72 4.74
C PRO A 34 12.48 -41.52 4.32
N GLU A 35 13.21 -42.60 4.09
CA GLU A 35 14.60 -42.56 3.65
C GLU A 35 14.77 -42.07 2.21
N GLU A 36 13.86 -42.44 1.33
CA GLU A 36 13.84 -41.97 -0.09
C GLU A 36 13.52 -40.47 -0.15
N LEU A 37 12.53 -40.02 0.65
CA LEU A 37 12.20 -38.62 0.77
C LEU A 37 13.36 -37.81 1.37
N ALA A 38 14.02 -38.33 2.41
CA ALA A 38 15.18 -37.72 3.03
C ALA A 38 16.40 -37.68 2.09
N ALA A 39 16.55 -38.64 1.19
CA ALA A 39 17.60 -38.63 0.15
C ALA A 39 17.34 -37.56 -0.89
N ALA A 40 16.10 -37.46 -1.40
CA ALA A 40 15.71 -36.43 -2.36
C ALA A 40 15.87 -35.01 -1.81
N VAL A 41 15.56 -34.82 -0.52
CA VAL A 41 15.76 -33.54 0.21
C VAL A 41 17.23 -33.19 0.34
N ARG A 42 18.10 -34.20 0.60
CA ARG A 42 19.56 -33.96 0.75
C ARG A 42 20.24 -33.65 -0.56
N ASP A 43 19.79 -34.25 -1.66
CA ASP A 43 20.35 -34.06 -3.00
C ASP A 43 19.88 -32.75 -3.65
N GLY A 44 18.67 -32.27 -3.31
CA GLY A 44 18.11 -31.01 -3.78
C GLY A 44 18.38 -29.79 -2.90
N SER A 45 19.29 -29.89 -1.91
CA SER A 45 19.56 -28.82 -0.97
C SER A 45 20.56 -27.78 -1.51
N ASP A 46 20.16 -27.02 -2.55
CA ASP A 46 20.56 -25.62 -2.59
C ASP A 46 20.01 -25.00 -1.29
N ARG A 47 20.89 -24.74 -0.34
CA ARG A 47 20.52 -24.19 0.96
C ARG A 47 19.95 -22.80 0.71
N PHE A 48 18.62 -22.75 0.58
CA PHE A 48 17.89 -21.49 0.57
C PHE A 48 18.24 -20.74 1.87
N ASP A 49 18.99 -19.67 1.71
CA ASP A 49 19.32 -18.78 2.81
C ASP A 49 18.33 -17.61 2.83
N PRO A 50 17.32 -17.62 3.70
CA PRO A 50 16.31 -16.55 3.74
C PRO A 50 16.93 -15.19 4.08
N ALA A 51 18.10 -15.14 4.76
CA ALA A 51 18.76 -13.88 5.08
C ALA A 51 19.18 -13.07 3.84
N LYS A 52 19.40 -13.74 2.71
CA LYS A 52 19.70 -13.07 1.43
C LYS A 52 18.53 -12.22 0.90
N PHE A 53 17.30 -12.46 1.39
CA PHE A 53 16.09 -11.76 0.94
C PHE A 53 15.60 -10.70 1.93
N THR A 54 16.36 -10.44 2.99
CA THR A 54 15.99 -9.46 4.02
C THR A 54 16.68 -8.09 3.85
N ALA A 55 17.52 -7.94 2.84
CA ALA A 55 18.30 -6.73 2.59
C ALA A 55 17.82 -5.92 1.37
N GLY A 56 16.67 -6.25 0.83
CA GLY A 56 16.19 -5.71 -0.44
C GLY A 56 16.77 -6.40 -1.66
N GLY A 57 16.13 -6.21 -2.80
CA GLY A 57 16.52 -6.76 -4.08
C GLY A 57 16.97 -5.67 -5.08
N PRO A 58 17.47 -6.05 -6.27
CA PRO A 58 17.70 -5.08 -7.32
C PRO A 58 16.38 -4.51 -7.84
N ALA A 59 16.38 -3.23 -8.20
CA ALA A 59 15.22 -2.56 -8.74
C ALA A 59 14.62 -3.29 -9.95
N ARG A 60 13.33 -3.59 -9.91
CA ARG A 60 12.56 -4.19 -11.03
C ARG A 60 12.19 -3.16 -12.08
N TRP A 61 12.10 -1.89 -11.69
CA TRP A 61 11.74 -0.76 -12.56
C TRP A 61 12.80 0.34 -12.53
N PRO A 62 14.06 0.06 -12.93
CA PRO A 62 15.18 1.00 -12.76
C PRO A 62 15.10 2.22 -13.67
N ALA A 63 14.25 2.18 -14.71
CA ALA A 63 14.11 3.28 -15.64
C ALA A 63 13.42 4.47 -14.97
N LYS A 64 14.03 5.66 -15.08
CA LYS A 64 13.43 6.93 -14.67
C LYS A 64 12.92 7.66 -15.91
N ILE A 65 11.73 8.24 -15.81
CA ILE A 65 11.06 8.92 -16.90
C ILE A 65 11.13 10.42 -16.62
N LYS A 66 11.49 11.18 -17.64
CA LYS A 66 11.52 12.63 -17.56
C LYS A 66 10.34 13.24 -18.29
N THR A 67 9.70 14.20 -17.64
CA THR A 67 8.66 15.03 -18.21
C THR A 67 8.94 16.50 -17.89
N ARG A 68 8.20 17.41 -18.50
CA ARG A 68 8.25 18.83 -18.13
C ARG A 68 7.01 19.19 -17.35
N GLY A 69 7.17 19.98 -16.30
CA GLY A 69 6.08 20.68 -15.68
C GLY A 69 5.72 21.95 -16.47
N HIS A 70 4.72 22.61 -16.00
CA HIS A 70 4.31 23.92 -16.47
C HIS A 70 3.90 24.75 -15.26
N SER A 71 4.60 25.85 -15.02
CA SER A 71 4.25 26.79 -13.96
C SER A 71 3.25 27.81 -14.47
N GLY A 72 2.22 28.04 -13.67
CA GLY A 72 1.20 29.03 -13.94
C GLY A 72 1.75 30.46 -13.80
N GLU A 73 1.15 31.40 -14.51
CA GLU A 73 1.45 32.80 -14.35
C GLU A 73 0.82 33.34 -13.05
N ASP A 74 1.58 34.10 -12.27
CA ASP A 74 1.14 34.71 -11.01
C ASP A 74 0.50 36.09 -11.28
N ASP A 75 -0.43 36.13 -12.24
CA ASP A 75 -1.16 37.35 -12.67
C ASP A 75 -2.60 37.39 -12.15
N ARG A 76 -3.04 36.35 -11.41
CA ARG A 76 -4.42 36.17 -10.93
C ARG A 76 -4.46 35.79 -9.46
N ALA A 77 -5.67 35.58 -8.94
CA ALA A 77 -5.89 35.14 -7.57
C ALA A 77 -5.32 33.74 -7.29
N PHE A 78 -5.14 32.91 -8.30
CA PHE A 78 -4.57 31.58 -8.24
C PHE A 78 -3.65 31.35 -9.42
N ALA A 79 -2.42 30.90 -9.15
CA ALA A 79 -1.54 30.28 -10.15
C ALA A 79 -1.76 28.76 -10.14
N VAL A 80 -1.66 28.12 -11.29
CA VAL A 80 -1.85 26.67 -11.44
C VAL A 80 -0.59 26.06 -12.04
N ASP A 81 0.15 25.33 -11.22
CA ASP A 81 1.27 24.53 -11.68
C ASP A 81 0.78 23.14 -12.12
N VAL A 82 1.30 22.66 -13.23
CA VAL A 82 0.91 21.38 -13.80
C VAL A 82 2.11 20.43 -13.85
N PHE A 83 2.01 19.28 -13.21
CA PHE A 83 2.97 18.20 -13.33
C PHE A 83 2.56 17.26 -14.47
N THR A 84 3.30 17.30 -15.59
CA THR A 84 2.99 16.42 -16.70
C THR A 84 3.31 14.98 -16.32
N ARG A 85 2.28 14.13 -16.31
CA ARG A 85 2.38 12.72 -15.97
C ARG A 85 3.21 11.92 -16.99
N PRO A 86 3.88 10.82 -16.60
CA PRO A 86 4.62 9.94 -17.50
C PRO A 86 3.67 9.01 -18.27
N ALA A 87 2.85 9.60 -19.16
CA ALA A 87 1.83 8.87 -19.92
C ALA A 87 2.45 7.83 -20.87
N VAL A 88 3.64 8.12 -21.41
CA VAL A 88 4.44 7.17 -22.19
C VAL A 88 5.50 6.60 -21.26
N ASN A 89 5.44 5.31 -21.03
CA ASN A 89 6.37 4.61 -20.12
C ASN A 89 6.69 3.20 -20.62
N PRO A 90 7.84 2.62 -20.23
CA PRO A 90 8.30 1.30 -20.73
C PRO A 90 7.42 0.13 -20.31
N TRP A 91 6.56 0.32 -19.31
CA TRP A 91 5.72 -0.72 -18.73
C TRP A 91 4.29 -0.70 -19.27
N PHE A 92 3.97 0.24 -20.17
CA PHE A 92 2.65 0.41 -20.78
C PHE A 92 1.52 0.55 -19.75
N CYS A 93 1.87 0.97 -18.52
CA CYS A 93 0.87 1.19 -17.48
C CYS A 93 0.16 2.54 -17.69
N GLN A 94 -1.10 2.58 -17.33
CA GLN A 94 -1.87 3.82 -17.26
C GLN A 94 -1.49 4.60 -16.01
N VAL A 95 -1.39 5.93 -16.13
CA VAL A 95 -1.09 6.82 -15.02
C VAL A 95 -2.31 7.71 -14.77
N ARG A 96 -3.24 7.21 -13.97
CA ARG A 96 -4.43 7.93 -13.49
C ARG A 96 -4.25 8.19 -12.01
N PHE A 97 -3.96 9.43 -11.63
CA PHE A 97 -3.64 9.77 -10.25
C PHE A 97 -4.79 9.49 -9.30
N GLY A 98 -4.46 8.91 -8.12
CA GLY A 98 -5.37 8.61 -7.02
C GLY A 98 -5.15 9.54 -5.84
N GLY A 99 -4.03 9.39 -5.16
CA GLY A 99 -3.63 10.20 -4.02
C GLY A 99 -2.18 10.68 -4.13
N PHE A 100 -1.81 11.66 -3.33
CA PHE A 100 -0.43 12.14 -3.29
C PHE A 100 -0.09 12.68 -1.89
N ASP A 101 1.22 12.73 -1.61
CA ASP A 101 1.79 13.45 -0.47
C ASP A 101 3.16 14.02 -0.83
N PHE A 102 3.49 15.17 -0.26
CA PHE A 102 4.79 15.79 -0.46
C PHE A 102 5.83 15.22 0.52
N LEU A 103 7.04 15.01 0.02
CA LEU A 103 8.14 14.62 0.88
C LEU A 103 8.69 15.81 1.67
N PRO A 104 9.27 15.57 2.86
CA PRO A 104 9.80 16.64 3.72
C PRO A 104 10.93 17.46 3.09
N ASN A 105 11.55 16.98 2.03
CA ASN A 105 12.60 17.71 1.30
C ASN A 105 12.06 18.90 0.49
N GLY A 106 10.74 19.01 0.31
CA GLY A 106 10.09 20.08 -0.46
C GLY A 106 10.28 20.03 -1.98
N THR A 107 11.04 19.06 -2.49
CA THR A 107 11.38 18.94 -3.92
C THR A 107 10.82 17.69 -4.57
N SER A 108 10.14 16.84 -3.78
CA SER A 108 9.64 15.55 -4.24
C SER A 108 8.24 15.26 -3.68
N ALA A 109 7.51 14.41 -4.40
CA ALA A 109 6.22 13.88 -3.95
C ALA A 109 6.09 12.39 -4.25
N ILE A 110 5.20 11.73 -3.52
CA ILE A 110 4.73 10.37 -3.79
C ILE A 110 3.31 10.46 -4.34
N ILE A 111 3.04 9.76 -5.42
CA ILE A 111 1.75 9.79 -6.10
C ILE A 111 1.32 8.35 -6.38
N SER A 112 0.13 7.98 -5.95
CA SER A 112 -0.50 6.70 -6.29
C SER A 112 -1.37 6.82 -7.54
N THR A 113 -1.63 5.70 -8.20
CA THR A 113 -2.52 5.64 -9.35
C THR A 113 -3.68 4.68 -9.09
N TRP A 114 -4.82 4.99 -9.69
CA TRP A 114 -5.99 4.10 -9.71
C TRP A 114 -5.65 2.67 -10.16
N ASP A 115 -4.67 2.57 -11.06
CA ASP A 115 -4.29 1.31 -11.70
C ASP A 115 -3.35 0.44 -10.85
N GLY A 116 -2.99 0.91 -9.65
CA GLY A 116 -2.25 0.13 -8.65
C GLY A 116 -0.75 0.41 -8.59
N ASP A 117 -0.28 1.44 -9.26
CA ASP A 117 1.11 1.86 -9.20
C ASP A 117 1.33 3.00 -8.21
N VAL A 118 2.54 3.10 -7.70
CA VAL A 118 3.01 4.24 -6.91
C VAL A 118 4.27 4.81 -7.55
N TRP A 119 4.31 6.12 -7.64
CA TRP A 119 5.39 6.86 -8.28
C TRP A 119 5.98 7.87 -7.31
N LYS A 120 7.31 7.99 -7.32
CA LYS A 120 8.01 9.11 -6.76
C LYS A 120 8.30 10.09 -7.91
N VAL A 121 8.04 11.38 -7.67
CA VAL A 121 8.39 12.45 -8.60
C VAL A 121 9.34 13.43 -7.91
N ASP A 122 10.44 13.76 -8.56
CA ASP A 122 11.41 14.75 -8.15
C ASP A 122 11.37 15.97 -9.06
N GLY A 123 11.82 17.14 -8.57
CA GLY A 123 11.90 18.40 -9.32
C GLY A 123 10.61 19.22 -9.29
N ILE A 124 9.74 18.98 -8.31
CA ILE A 124 8.46 19.71 -8.18
C ILE A 124 8.63 21.15 -7.72
N ASP A 125 9.75 21.50 -7.16
CA ASP A 125 10.08 22.82 -6.66
C ASP A 125 10.35 23.83 -7.79
N THR A 126 10.99 23.40 -8.85
CA THR A 126 11.26 24.22 -10.05
C THR A 126 10.23 24.03 -11.14
N ASN A 127 9.62 22.87 -11.19
CA ASN A 127 8.66 22.42 -12.19
C ASN A 127 9.17 22.47 -13.65
N ASP A 128 10.48 22.57 -13.88
CA ASP A 128 11.11 22.61 -15.18
C ASP A 128 11.28 21.20 -15.78
N GLU A 129 11.92 20.33 -15.00
CA GLU A 129 12.13 18.92 -15.34
C GLU A 129 11.69 18.04 -14.18
N LEU A 130 10.68 17.22 -14.43
CA LEU A 130 10.16 16.24 -13.46
C LEU A 130 10.79 14.88 -13.75
N THR A 131 11.33 14.23 -12.73
CA THR A 131 11.87 12.87 -12.83
C THR A 131 10.96 11.90 -12.08
N TRP A 132 10.37 10.96 -12.81
CA TRP A 132 9.44 9.96 -12.30
C TRP A 132 10.12 8.61 -12.11
N GLN A 133 9.99 8.03 -10.94
CA GLN A 133 10.40 6.67 -10.62
C GLN A 133 9.20 5.86 -10.17
N ARG A 134 8.97 4.71 -10.79
CA ARG A 134 7.95 3.76 -10.34
C ARG A 134 8.50 3.02 -9.12
N ILE A 135 7.84 3.15 -7.96
CA ILE A 135 8.32 2.60 -6.70
C ILE A 135 7.52 1.39 -6.21
N ALA A 136 6.29 1.24 -6.68
CA ALA A 136 5.44 0.09 -6.36
C ALA A 136 4.44 -0.19 -7.47
N SER A 137 3.90 -1.41 -7.49
CA SER A 137 2.86 -1.85 -8.43
C SER A 137 2.05 -3.01 -7.86
N GLY A 138 0.87 -3.26 -8.44
CA GLY A 138 0.02 -4.40 -8.10
C GLY A 138 -0.89 -4.15 -6.90
N LEU A 139 -1.03 -2.90 -6.46
CA LEU A 139 -1.94 -2.52 -5.38
C LEU A 139 -3.39 -2.41 -5.88
N PHE A 140 -4.35 -2.68 -5.00
CA PHE A 140 -5.77 -2.60 -5.36
C PHE A 140 -6.32 -1.18 -5.14
N GLN A 141 -6.30 -0.36 -6.21
CA GLN A 141 -6.83 1.01 -6.23
C GLN A 141 -6.34 1.85 -5.03
N PRO A 142 -5.04 2.15 -4.94
CA PRO A 142 -4.52 3.01 -3.88
C PRO A 142 -4.91 4.47 -4.13
N LEU A 143 -5.87 5.00 -3.33
CA LEU A 143 -6.48 6.31 -3.53
C LEU A 143 -6.18 7.31 -2.41
N GLY A 144 -5.30 6.97 -1.50
CA GLY A 144 -4.77 7.85 -0.47
C GLY A 144 -3.31 7.53 -0.21
N VAL A 145 -2.49 8.55 0.04
CA VAL A 145 -1.05 8.44 0.30
C VAL A 145 -0.68 9.31 1.48
N ARG A 146 0.17 8.79 2.37
CA ARG A 146 0.88 9.57 3.38
C ARG A 146 2.31 9.08 3.51
N TYR A 147 3.23 10.02 3.64
CA TYR A 147 4.61 9.75 3.99
C TYR A 147 4.83 10.08 5.47
N VAL A 148 5.06 9.06 6.28
CA VAL A 148 5.19 9.19 7.74
C VAL A 148 6.42 8.43 8.21
N ASP A 149 7.29 9.09 8.96
CA ASP A 149 8.49 8.49 9.57
C ASP A 149 9.34 7.65 8.61
N GLY A 150 9.55 8.16 7.40
CA GLY A 150 10.38 7.50 6.39
C GLY A 150 9.69 6.40 5.61
N LYS A 151 8.37 6.19 5.79
CA LYS A 151 7.60 5.14 5.11
C LYS A 151 6.44 5.71 4.32
N VAL A 152 6.06 5.04 3.26
CA VAL A 152 4.89 5.35 2.45
C VAL A 152 3.72 4.48 2.89
N TYR A 153 2.64 5.12 3.32
CA TYR A 153 1.37 4.49 3.67
C TYR A 153 0.34 4.75 2.58
N LEU A 154 -0.46 3.76 2.26
CA LEU A 154 -1.44 3.81 1.19
C LEU A 154 -2.78 3.25 1.63
N THR A 155 -3.84 4.00 1.38
CA THR A 155 -5.19 3.48 1.49
C THR A 155 -5.54 2.76 0.20
N CYS A 156 -5.54 1.44 0.24
CA CYS A 156 -6.01 0.58 -0.82
C CYS A 156 -7.48 0.22 -0.60
N ARG A 157 -8.15 -0.30 -1.62
CA ARG A 157 -9.54 -0.69 -1.52
C ARG A 157 -9.78 -1.78 -0.46
N ASP A 158 -8.80 -2.63 -0.23
CA ASP A 158 -8.83 -3.82 0.64
C ASP A 158 -8.05 -3.67 1.94
N GLN A 159 -7.18 -2.65 2.04
CA GLN A 159 -6.29 -2.51 3.19
C GLN A 159 -5.63 -1.13 3.29
N LEU A 160 -5.12 -0.82 4.45
CA LEU A 160 -4.07 0.17 4.64
C LEU A 160 -2.72 -0.54 4.52
N CYS A 161 -1.93 -0.17 3.52
CA CYS A 161 -0.68 -0.83 3.15
C CYS A 161 0.53 0.05 3.48
N VAL A 162 1.64 -0.55 3.89
CA VAL A 162 2.95 0.12 4.02
C VAL A 162 3.91 -0.43 2.99
N LEU A 163 4.62 0.46 2.34
CA LEU A 163 5.70 0.12 1.42
C LEU A 163 7.04 0.16 2.16
N HIS A 164 7.77 -0.95 2.12
CA HIS A 164 9.11 -1.04 2.70
C HIS A 164 10.17 -1.09 1.60
N ASP A 165 11.04 -0.10 1.63
CA ASP A 165 12.29 -0.03 0.89
C ASP A 165 13.42 -0.40 1.85
N LEU A 166 14.04 -1.56 1.66
CA LEU A 166 15.03 -2.12 2.58
C LEU A 166 16.47 -1.73 2.21
N ASN A 167 16.70 -1.32 0.96
CA ASN A 167 18.03 -0.99 0.43
C ASN A 167 18.22 0.50 0.11
N GLY A 168 17.18 1.32 0.20
CA GLY A 168 17.23 2.76 0.01
C GLY A 168 17.20 3.22 -1.45
N ASP A 169 16.76 2.37 -2.39
CA ASP A 169 16.67 2.71 -3.81
C ASP A 169 15.31 3.31 -4.22
N TRP A 170 14.41 3.48 -3.29
CA TRP A 170 13.02 3.90 -3.43
C TRP A 170 12.09 2.86 -4.05
N GLU A 171 12.55 1.73 -4.55
CA GLU A 171 11.66 0.66 -4.97
C GLU A 171 11.20 -0.17 -3.76
N THR A 172 9.95 -0.56 -3.76
CA THR A 172 9.36 -1.34 -2.67
C THR A 172 9.85 -2.79 -2.75
N ASP A 173 10.58 -3.23 -1.72
CA ASP A 173 11.03 -4.60 -1.58
C ASP A 173 9.94 -5.50 -1.02
N TYR A 174 9.11 -4.95 -0.11
CA TYR A 174 8.06 -5.73 0.50
C TYR A 174 6.85 -4.86 0.90
N TYR A 175 5.65 -5.41 0.74
CA TYR A 175 4.38 -4.78 1.05
C TYR A 175 3.85 -5.35 2.37
N GLU A 176 3.59 -4.48 3.34
CA GLU A 176 2.99 -4.85 4.62
C GLU A 176 1.50 -4.53 4.62
N CYS A 177 0.65 -5.52 4.95
CA CYS A 177 -0.71 -5.26 5.33
C CYS A 177 -0.71 -4.66 6.74
N PHE A 178 -0.79 -3.34 6.83
CA PHE A 178 -0.77 -2.62 8.10
C PHE A 178 -2.09 -2.77 8.86
N ASN A 179 -3.20 -2.68 8.15
CA ASN A 179 -4.55 -2.91 8.68
C ASN A 179 -5.50 -3.30 7.55
N ASN A 180 -6.32 -4.31 7.76
CA ASN A 180 -7.37 -4.75 6.82
C ASN A 180 -8.72 -5.00 7.51
N ASP A 181 -9.01 -4.28 8.57
CA ASP A 181 -10.27 -4.42 9.32
C ASP A 181 -11.49 -3.99 8.49
N HIS A 182 -11.34 -3.01 7.60
CA HIS A 182 -12.43 -2.60 6.75
C HIS A 182 -12.74 -3.68 5.70
N GLN A 183 -13.99 -4.07 5.64
CA GLN A 183 -14.45 -5.12 4.73
C GLN A 183 -14.75 -4.56 3.35
N VAL A 184 -14.58 -5.41 2.34
CA VAL A 184 -14.84 -5.14 0.92
C VAL A 184 -15.86 -6.16 0.42
N THR A 185 -16.77 -5.71 -0.46
CA THR A 185 -17.63 -6.61 -1.24
C THR A 185 -17.26 -6.52 -2.74
N ASP A 186 -17.98 -7.22 -3.59
CA ASP A 186 -17.81 -7.18 -5.03
C ASP A 186 -18.34 -5.89 -5.69
N HIS A 187 -18.95 -4.98 -4.92
CA HIS A 187 -19.55 -3.76 -5.47
C HIS A 187 -18.49 -2.75 -5.91
N PHE A 188 -18.60 -2.26 -7.14
CA PHE A 188 -17.59 -1.39 -7.78
C PHE A 188 -17.35 -0.07 -7.05
N HIS A 189 -18.35 0.45 -6.30
CA HIS A 189 -18.35 1.80 -5.73
C HIS A 189 -17.69 1.89 -4.33
N GLU A 190 -17.14 0.84 -3.81
CA GLU A 190 -16.56 0.79 -2.46
C GLU A 190 -15.11 1.30 -2.41
N PHE A 191 -14.90 2.56 -2.73
CA PHE A 191 -13.58 3.16 -2.67
C PHE A 191 -13.16 3.48 -1.23
N ALA A 192 -11.87 3.35 -0.93
CA ALA A 192 -11.22 3.87 0.27
C ALA A 192 -10.35 5.05 -0.15
N MET A 193 -10.70 6.27 0.28
CA MET A 193 -10.19 7.50 -0.29
C MET A 193 -9.62 8.45 0.76
N GLY A 194 -8.60 9.16 0.35
CA GLY A 194 -7.91 10.11 1.19
C GLY A 194 -7.20 9.41 2.36
N LEU A 195 -6.05 9.86 2.74
CA LEU A 195 -5.35 9.37 3.92
C LEU A 195 -4.80 10.57 4.68
N GLN A 196 -5.14 10.67 5.95
CA GLN A 196 -4.66 11.72 6.85
C GLN A 196 -4.06 11.11 8.10
N THR A 197 -3.21 11.86 8.79
CA THR A 197 -2.65 11.47 10.08
C THR A 197 -2.84 12.61 11.08
N ASP A 198 -3.25 12.27 12.30
CA ASP A 198 -3.28 13.21 13.41
C ASP A 198 -1.89 13.37 14.08
N ALA A 199 -1.81 14.27 15.06
CA ALA A 199 -0.58 14.51 15.79
C ALA A 199 -0.12 13.31 16.65
N GLU A 200 -1.03 12.42 17.00
CA GLU A 200 -0.75 11.18 17.73
C GLU A 200 -0.27 10.05 16.81
N GLY A 201 -0.34 10.23 15.48
CA GLY A 201 0.08 9.28 14.46
C GLY A 201 -1.01 8.27 14.05
N ASN A 202 -2.28 8.51 14.40
CA ASN A 202 -3.38 7.69 13.91
C ASN A 202 -3.72 8.06 12.46
N PHE A 203 -4.23 7.08 11.71
CA PHE A 203 -4.59 7.24 10.31
C PHE A 203 -6.10 7.39 10.14
N TYR A 204 -6.50 8.24 9.18
CA TYR A 204 -7.91 8.49 8.87
C TYR A 204 -8.15 8.43 7.37
N TYR A 205 -9.21 7.76 6.96
CA TYR A 205 -9.64 7.69 5.56
C TYR A 205 -11.15 7.44 5.46
N ALA A 206 -11.74 7.80 4.33
CA ALA A 206 -13.16 7.61 4.10
C ALA A 206 -13.40 6.37 3.23
N LYS A 207 -14.38 5.57 3.63
CA LYS A 207 -14.84 4.38 2.91
C LYS A 207 -16.20 4.69 2.27
N SER A 208 -16.29 4.62 0.94
CA SER A 208 -17.55 4.83 0.21
C SER A 208 -18.56 3.74 0.48
N ALA A 209 -19.84 4.08 0.30
CA ALA A 209 -20.96 3.15 0.39
C ALA A 209 -21.19 2.41 -0.94
N ARG A 210 -22.14 1.49 -0.91
CA ARG A 210 -22.67 0.80 -2.09
C ARG A 210 -23.73 1.68 -2.76
N HIS A 211 -23.34 2.44 -3.75
CA HIS A 211 -24.21 3.37 -4.48
C HIS A 211 -25.67 2.84 -4.62
N ALA A 212 -26.62 3.57 -4.05
CA ALA A 212 -28.06 3.27 -4.05
C ALA A 212 -28.45 1.86 -3.51
N LEU A 213 -27.56 1.17 -2.82
CA LEU A 213 -27.80 -0.15 -2.24
C LEU A 213 -27.59 -0.12 -0.73
N LYS A 214 -28.31 -1.01 -0.03
CA LYS A 214 -28.16 -1.18 1.42
C LYS A 214 -26.72 -1.59 1.76
N ALA A 215 -26.16 -1.01 2.82
CA ALA A 215 -24.89 -1.43 3.38
C ALA A 215 -24.93 -2.92 3.77
N LEU A 216 -23.89 -3.67 3.38
CA LEU A 216 -23.73 -5.07 3.77
C LEU A 216 -22.73 -5.24 4.92
N VAL A 217 -21.87 -4.26 5.11
CA VAL A 217 -20.82 -4.25 6.13
C VAL A 217 -20.85 -2.93 6.88
N PRO A 218 -20.41 -2.89 8.15
CA PRO A 218 -20.50 -1.69 8.97
C PRO A 218 -19.65 -0.52 8.45
N HIS A 219 -18.63 -0.79 7.67
CA HIS A 219 -17.69 0.21 7.17
C HIS A 219 -18.16 0.96 5.90
N HIS A 220 -19.30 0.59 5.32
CA HIS A 220 -19.85 1.31 4.17
C HIS A 220 -20.32 2.71 4.54
N GLY A 221 -19.83 3.70 3.81
CA GLY A 221 -20.20 5.10 4.00
C GLY A 221 -19.69 5.70 5.31
N THR A 222 -18.43 5.43 5.67
CA THR A 222 -17.86 5.83 6.96
C THR A 222 -16.54 6.58 6.81
N LEU A 223 -16.24 7.42 7.81
CA LEU A 223 -14.89 7.90 8.10
C LEU A 223 -14.30 6.97 9.16
N LEU A 224 -13.17 6.37 8.84
CA LEU A 224 -12.48 5.40 9.68
C LEU A 224 -11.22 6.01 10.29
N LYS A 225 -10.96 5.63 11.56
CA LYS A 225 -9.70 5.88 12.26
C LYS A 225 -9.00 4.56 12.48
N VAL A 226 -7.74 4.45 12.09
CA VAL A 226 -6.86 3.33 12.41
C VAL A 226 -5.80 3.80 13.39
N SER A 227 -5.59 3.07 14.48
CA SER A 227 -4.56 3.39 15.46
C SER A 227 -3.16 3.38 14.83
N LYS A 228 -2.24 4.15 15.39
CA LYS A 228 -0.85 4.30 14.92
C LYS A 228 -0.06 3.00 14.80
N ASP A 229 -0.50 1.96 15.49
CA ASP A 229 0.10 0.62 15.45
C ASP A 229 -0.66 -0.34 14.51
N GLY A 230 -1.71 0.15 13.83
CA GLY A 230 -2.51 -0.64 12.90
C GLY A 230 -3.46 -1.66 13.54
N GLN A 231 -3.53 -1.74 14.88
CA GLN A 231 -4.21 -2.83 15.58
C GLN A 231 -5.70 -2.59 15.84
N ARG A 232 -6.18 -1.35 15.65
CA ARG A 232 -7.56 -1.00 15.98
C ARG A 232 -8.14 -0.05 14.95
N THR A 233 -9.34 -0.37 14.50
CA THR A 233 -10.13 0.49 13.61
C THR A 233 -11.41 0.94 14.31
N GLU A 234 -11.73 2.23 14.21
CA GLU A 234 -12.91 2.86 14.75
C GLU A 234 -13.69 3.59 13.65
N ILE A 235 -15.01 3.55 13.72
CA ILE A 235 -15.90 4.39 12.90
C ILE A 235 -16.05 5.74 13.59
N VAL A 236 -15.53 6.80 12.97
CA VAL A 236 -15.60 8.18 13.51
C VAL A 236 -16.89 8.88 13.07
N ALA A 237 -17.29 8.68 11.82
CA ALA A 237 -18.51 9.22 11.25
C ALA A 237 -19.09 8.27 10.22
N ASN A 238 -20.38 8.44 9.91
CA ASN A 238 -21.11 7.65 8.91
C ASN A 238 -22.08 8.52 8.11
N GLY A 239 -22.72 7.92 7.11
CA GLY A 239 -23.70 8.59 6.27
C GLY A 239 -23.16 9.02 4.92
N PHE A 240 -21.93 8.70 4.57
CA PHE A 240 -21.34 9.03 3.28
C PHE A 240 -21.85 8.08 2.18
N ARG A 241 -22.17 8.65 1.03
CA ARG A 241 -22.46 7.88 -0.18
C ARG A 241 -21.19 7.50 -0.92
N ALA A 242 -20.37 8.50 -1.23
CA ALA A 242 -19.13 8.36 -1.99
C ALA A 242 -18.17 9.47 -1.62
N ALA A 243 -17.66 9.41 -0.40
CA ALA A 243 -16.65 10.36 0.06
C ALA A 243 -15.48 10.42 -0.92
N ASN A 244 -15.07 11.62 -1.32
CA ASN A 244 -14.06 11.83 -2.37
C ASN A 244 -12.86 12.66 -1.90
N GLY A 245 -12.84 13.14 -0.70
CA GLY A 245 -11.72 13.85 -0.12
C GLY A 245 -11.85 13.93 1.39
N VAL A 246 -10.72 13.82 2.07
CA VAL A 246 -10.62 13.94 3.51
C VAL A 246 -9.49 14.92 3.82
N CYS A 247 -9.80 15.96 4.58
CA CYS A 247 -8.83 16.92 5.07
C CYS A 247 -8.92 16.99 6.60
N LEU A 248 -7.79 16.92 7.26
CA LEU A 248 -7.66 17.16 8.68
C LEU A 248 -7.15 18.58 8.90
N ASN A 249 -7.96 19.40 9.58
CA ASN A 249 -7.59 20.76 9.95
C ASN A 249 -6.61 20.78 11.13
N PRO A 250 -5.85 21.87 11.31
CA PRO A 250 -4.93 22.01 12.44
C PRO A 250 -5.58 21.96 13.83
N ASP A 251 -6.88 22.25 13.92
CA ASP A 251 -7.65 22.17 15.15
C ASP A 251 -8.19 20.75 15.45
N GLY A 252 -7.85 19.76 14.62
CA GLY A 252 -8.30 18.37 14.74
C GLY A 252 -9.69 18.08 14.17
N THR A 253 -10.33 19.07 13.53
CA THR A 253 -11.60 18.84 12.83
C THR A 253 -11.38 18.26 11.43
N PHE A 254 -12.35 17.51 10.94
CA PHE A 254 -12.32 16.93 9.59
C PHE A 254 -13.25 17.68 8.65
N ILE A 255 -12.78 17.86 7.43
CA ILE A 255 -13.62 18.21 6.29
C ILE A 255 -13.63 16.99 5.37
N VAL A 256 -14.81 16.44 5.11
CA VAL A 256 -15.01 15.33 4.18
C VAL A 256 -15.94 15.79 3.09
N THR A 257 -15.50 15.67 1.84
CA THR A 257 -16.38 15.94 0.69
C THR A 257 -17.08 14.65 0.29
N ASP A 258 -18.37 14.75 -0.01
CA ASP A 258 -19.17 13.60 -0.43
C ASP A 258 -19.86 13.89 -1.77
N GLN A 259 -20.10 12.85 -2.52
CA GLN A 259 -20.90 12.96 -3.72
C GLN A 259 -22.37 13.06 -3.37
N GLU A 260 -23.12 13.88 -4.12
CA GLU A 260 -24.57 14.05 -3.99
C GLU A 260 -25.29 12.73 -3.75
N GLY A 261 -26.06 12.66 -2.66
CA GLY A 261 -26.93 11.55 -2.29
C GLY A 261 -28.39 11.89 -2.54
N HIS A 262 -29.20 10.89 -2.82
CA HIS A 262 -30.64 10.99 -2.71
C HIS A 262 -31.04 10.57 -1.30
N TRP A 263 -31.42 11.54 -0.48
CA TRP A 263 -31.96 11.34 0.87
C TRP A 263 -33.42 11.71 0.89
#